data_e4ed70585f03ef76615b4cfa45439d70
#
_entry.id   e4ed70585f03ef76615b4cfa45439d70
#
_cell.length_a   1.000
_cell.length_b   1.000
_cell.length_c   1.000
_cell.angle_alpha   90.00
_cell.angle_beta   90.00
_cell.angle_gamma   90.00
#
_symmetry.space_group_name_H-M   'P 1'
#
loop_
_entity.id
_entity.type
_entity.pdbx_description
1 polymer ?
#
loop_
_entity_poly.entity_id
_entity_poly.type
_entity_poly.pdbx_seq_one_letter_code
_entity_poly.pdbx_strand_id
1 'polypeptide(L)'
;MRFWIFSALFFCDGYRTSKKSSEMKRINSFIVLFLVTLFYSCSEHSGSAISEVSIEGIKVEIDSANMYMGPKFLCADLLYAWNMDFYGGKLSTKKWQKVDRILASGSGHDEFGYMIVSSSNDGELHVLNRSWVGSKYLSLVKIPHGDSIPAVKDKTKWEKYDLKQIPVFGPNGKNFVVLSDSTILVAGTPYSDIKHLFSIIDFKNQKVSVLDYWPSEEMKCDDRKKNKRYTENSYILENKNGRYLYQNGFVRKAFIFTFDGNKTNILSTLYSDPFDEEKSTEVLACCADENRIYMLLRDSDSKGEKIEEYKNPFIFGNTIEVFNWDGVKQQVIHLDEYGQNIMLSKDNKTLYLFSDYSEDISEPFIYSYDLDAIY
;
A
#
# COMPACT_ATOMS: atom_id res chain seq x y z
N MET A 1 35.42 -14.34 -2.20
CA MET A 1 35.20 -15.76 -2.54
C MET A 1 35.94 -16.19 -3.83
N ARG A 2 37.23 -15.79 -3.97
CA ARG A 2 38.00 -16.01 -5.21
C ARG A 2 39.33 -16.79 -5.04
N PHE A 3 39.52 -17.51 -3.92
CA PHE A 3 40.86 -18.11 -3.62
C PHE A 3 40.87 -19.63 -3.40
N TRP A 4 39.79 -20.38 -3.68
CA TRP A 4 39.76 -21.83 -3.43
C TRP A 4 39.62 -22.74 -4.68
N ILE A 5 39.66 -22.19 -5.88
CA ILE A 5 39.46 -22.99 -7.12
C ILE A 5 40.81 -23.41 -7.77
N PHE A 6 41.94 -22.84 -7.34
CA PHE A 6 43.25 -23.14 -7.97
C PHE A 6 43.99 -24.32 -7.40
N SER A 7 43.53 -24.92 -6.28
CA SER A 7 44.26 -26.04 -5.64
C SER A 7 43.79 -27.45 -6.09
N ALA A 8 42.74 -27.58 -6.87
CA ALA A 8 42.20 -28.89 -7.29
C ALA A 8 42.74 -29.40 -8.62
N LEU A 9 43.57 -28.63 -9.31
CA LEU A 9 44.07 -28.97 -10.66
C LEU A 9 45.50 -29.54 -10.68
N PHE A 10 46.17 -29.71 -9.51
CA PHE A 10 47.58 -30.14 -9.47
C PHE A 10 47.82 -31.52 -8.87
N PHE A 11 46.80 -32.37 -8.67
CA PHE A 11 47.01 -33.71 -8.05
C PHE A 11 46.57 -34.88 -8.93
N CYS A 12 46.67 -34.82 -10.23
CA CYS A 12 46.41 -35.95 -11.12
C CYS A 12 47.52 -36.21 -12.15
N ASP A 13 48.78 -36.13 -11.73
CA ASP A 13 49.88 -36.69 -12.51
C ASP A 13 50.56 -37.80 -11.72
N GLY A 14 50.17 -39.02 -12.00
CA GLY A 14 50.88 -40.14 -11.45
C GLY A 14 50.09 -41.46 -11.30
N TYR A 15 49.47 -41.96 -12.37
CA TYR A 15 49.25 -43.40 -12.49
C TYR A 15 49.07 -43.77 -13.97
N ARG A 16 50.14 -44.25 -14.56
CA ARG A 16 50.18 -44.94 -15.87
C ARG A 16 49.83 -46.37 -15.67
N THR A 17 48.69 -46.88 -16.08
CA THR A 17 48.51 -48.25 -16.54
C THR A 17 47.53 -48.30 -17.70
N SER A 18 47.92 -48.95 -18.73
CA SER A 18 47.33 -49.10 -20.05
C SER A 18 45.98 -49.81 -20.06
N LYS A 19 45.10 -49.38 -20.93
CA LYS A 19 43.78 -49.84 -21.37
C LYS A 19 42.64 -49.12 -20.76
N LYS A 20 42.20 -48.02 -21.44
CA LYS A 20 40.84 -47.57 -21.59
C LYS A 20 40.79 -46.13 -22.19
N SER A 21 41.34 -45.99 -23.40
CA SER A 21 41.39 -44.64 -24.03
C SER A 21 40.01 -44.12 -24.51
N SER A 22 39.00 -44.99 -24.62
CA SER A 22 37.66 -44.56 -25.09
C SER A 22 36.71 -44.12 -23.94
N GLU A 23 36.85 -44.70 -22.75
CA GLU A 23 36.02 -44.30 -21.59
C GLU A 23 36.53 -43.00 -20.98
N MET A 24 37.82 -42.75 -20.95
CA MET A 24 38.39 -41.50 -20.45
C MET A 24 38.05 -40.30 -21.32
N LYS A 25 37.92 -40.47 -22.64
CA LYS A 25 37.44 -39.41 -23.54
C LYS A 25 35.96 -39.05 -23.30
N ARG A 26 35.12 -40.08 -22.98
CA ARG A 26 33.71 -39.84 -22.65
C ARG A 26 33.54 -39.15 -21.30
N ILE A 27 34.33 -39.53 -20.28
CA ILE A 27 34.28 -38.90 -18.96
C ILE A 27 34.75 -37.45 -19.04
N ASN A 28 35.82 -37.14 -19.76
CA ASN A 28 36.27 -35.76 -19.96
C ASN A 28 35.27 -34.92 -20.74
N SER A 29 34.57 -35.49 -21.76
CA SER A 29 33.51 -34.79 -22.46
C SER A 29 32.28 -34.50 -21.56
N PHE A 30 31.92 -35.43 -20.67
CA PHE A 30 30.85 -35.22 -19.69
C PHE A 30 31.23 -34.18 -18.63
N ILE A 31 32.45 -34.16 -18.14
CA ILE A 31 32.93 -33.16 -17.18
C ILE A 31 33.01 -31.79 -17.83
N VAL A 32 33.46 -31.68 -19.06
CA VAL A 32 33.47 -30.40 -19.80
C VAL A 32 32.05 -29.93 -20.09
N LEU A 33 31.13 -30.82 -20.48
CA LEU A 33 29.73 -30.47 -20.70
C LEU A 33 29.06 -30.06 -19.39
N PHE A 34 29.33 -30.72 -18.28
CA PHE A 34 28.80 -30.40 -16.95
C PHE A 34 29.38 -29.07 -16.42
N LEU A 35 30.66 -28.80 -16.66
CA LEU A 35 31.27 -27.50 -16.34
C LEU A 35 30.70 -26.38 -17.21
N VAL A 36 30.48 -26.61 -18.51
CA VAL A 36 29.87 -25.64 -19.40
C VAL A 36 28.42 -25.34 -18.97
N THR A 37 27.63 -26.37 -18.58
CA THR A 37 26.28 -26.16 -18.06
C THR A 37 26.27 -25.44 -16.71
N LEU A 38 27.27 -25.68 -15.85
CA LEU A 38 27.42 -24.91 -14.61
C LEU A 38 27.81 -23.44 -14.87
N PHE A 39 28.61 -23.15 -15.87
CA PHE A 39 28.95 -21.79 -16.28
C PHE A 39 27.79 -21.11 -17.00
N TYR A 40 26.95 -21.82 -17.75
CA TYR A 40 25.73 -21.29 -18.33
C TYR A 40 24.60 -21.10 -17.30
N SER A 41 24.57 -21.90 -16.25
CA SER A 41 23.61 -21.73 -15.14
C SER A 41 23.96 -20.57 -14.19
N CYS A 42 25.19 -20.07 -14.24
CA CYS A 42 25.63 -18.89 -13.49
C CYS A 42 25.67 -17.60 -14.33
N SER A 43 25.21 -17.63 -15.57
CA SER A 43 25.06 -16.44 -16.35
C SER A 43 23.67 -15.86 -16.16
N GLU A 44 23.67 -14.65 -15.64
CA GLU A 44 22.59 -13.68 -15.76
C GLU A 44 21.37 -13.86 -14.85
N HIS A 45 21.58 -13.78 -13.53
CA HIS A 45 20.90 -12.69 -12.87
C HIS A 45 21.81 -11.44 -13.03
N SER A 46 21.87 -10.90 -14.23
CA SER A 46 22.09 -9.48 -14.43
C SER A 46 20.83 -8.85 -13.82
N GLY A 47 20.90 -8.47 -12.55
CA GLY A 47 19.92 -7.59 -12.00
C GLY A 47 19.88 -6.42 -12.99
N SER A 48 18.82 -6.33 -13.79
CA SER A 48 18.57 -5.16 -14.62
C SER A 48 18.70 -3.98 -13.67
N ALA A 49 19.61 -3.06 -13.96
CA ALA A 49 19.77 -1.89 -13.13
C ALA A 49 18.39 -1.27 -12.97
N ILE A 50 17.95 -1.10 -11.72
CA ILE A 50 16.64 -0.49 -11.43
C ILE A 50 16.66 0.87 -12.10
N SER A 51 15.69 1.14 -12.95
CA SER A 51 15.54 2.40 -13.63
C SER A 51 15.23 3.50 -12.62
N GLU A 52 15.99 4.57 -12.63
CA GLU A 52 15.70 5.78 -11.87
C GLU A 52 15.30 6.90 -12.82
N VAL A 53 14.20 7.57 -12.53
CA VAL A 53 13.70 8.68 -13.34
C VAL A 53 13.31 9.85 -12.44
N SER A 54 13.49 11.07 -12.94
CA SER A 54 12.98 12.29 -12.30
C SER A 54 11.87 12.85 -13.15
N ILE A 55 10.77 13.26 -12.52
CA ILE A 55 9.62 13.86 -13.21
C ILE A 55 9.23 15.17 -12.53
N GLU A 56 8.79 16.12 -13.35
CA GLU A 56 8.32 17.43 -12.90
C GLU A 56 6.78 17.43 -12.82
N GLY A 57 6.26 17.96 -11.72
CA GLY A 57 4.84 18.05 -11.45
C GLY A 57 4.25 19.38 -11.89
N ILE A 58 2.96 19.32 -12.20
CA ILE A 58 2.16 20.52 -12.45
C ILE A 58 1.37 20.83 -11.19
N LYS A 59 1.59 22.02 -10.61
CA LYS A 59 0.79 22.46 -9.47
C LYS A 59 -0.67 22.62 -9.87
N VAL A 60 -1.55 21.93 -9.15
CA VAL A 60 -2.98 21.99 -9.37
C VAL A 60 -3.54 23.24 -8.67
N GLU A 61 -4.31 24.06 -9.40
CA GLU A 61 -5.03 25.19 -8.80
C GLU A 61 -6.07 24.69 -7.81
N ILE A 62 -6.03 25.17 -6.58
CA ILE A 62 -7.01 24.83 -5.55
C ILE A 62 -7.99 25.99 -5.41
N ASP A 63 -9.30 25.71 -5.51
CA ASP A 63 -10.34 26.71 -5.23
C ASP A 63 -10.16 27.25 -3.80
N SER A 64 -10.24 28.57 -3.63
CA SER A 64 -9.99 29.24 -2.35
C SER A 64 -10.89 28.71 -1.21
N ALA A 65 -12.08 28.20 -1.53
CA ALA A 65 -12.97 27.55 -0.57
C ALA A 65 -12.43 26.21 -0.04
N ASN A 66 -11.41 25.62 -0.70
CA ASN A 66 -10.84 24.32 -0.35
C ASN A 66 -9.54 24.43 0.48
N MET A 67 -9.07 25.64 0.76
CA MET A 67 -7.74 25.87 1.38
C MET A 67 -7.55 25.24 2.77
N TYR A 68 -8.64 24.88 3.44
CA TYR A 68 -8.60 24.22 4.77
C TYR A 68 -9.07 22.76 4.71
N MET A 69 -9.10 22.18 3.53
CA MET A 69 -9.56 20.80 3.31
C MET A 69 -8.36 19.85 3.20
N GLY A 70 -8.37 18.79 4.01
CA GLY A 70 -7.36 17.72 3.90
C GLY A 70 -7.78 16.65 2.88
N PRO A 71 -7.10 16.51 1.74
CA PRO A 71 -7.36 15.44 0.77
C PRO A 71 -7.20 14.06 1.42
N LYS A 72 -8.15 13.15 1.19
CA LYS A 72 -8.16 11.82 1.84
C LYS A 72 -8.15 10.67 0.85
N PHE A 73 -8.97 10.72 -0.18
CA PHE A 73 -9.05 9.67 -1.19
C PHE A 73 -9.71 10.17 -2.46
N LEU A 74 -9.47 9.46 -3.56
CA LEU A 74 -10.01 9.75 -4.88
C LEU A 74 -10.97 8.62 -5.28
N CYS A 75 -12.17 9.00 -5.73
CA CYS A 75 -13.13 8.11 -6.37
C CYS A 75 -13.37 8.61 -7.79
N ALA A 76 -12.83 7.93 -8.78
CA ALA A 76 -12.73 8.42 -10.16
C ALA A 76 -12.08 9.82 -10.21
N ASP A 77 -12.84 10.87 -10.60
CA ASP A 77 -12.35 12.25 -10.66
C ASP A 77 -12.79 13.06 -9.44
N LEU A 78 -13.50 12.47 -8.50
CA LEU A 78 -13.99 13.17 -7.32
C LEU A 78 -13.00 12.99 -6.16
N LEU A 79 -12.29 14.06 -5.81
CA LEU A 79 -11.42 14.10 -4.64
C LEU A 79 -12.24 14.40 -3.40
N TYR A 80 -12.19 13.45 -2.49
CA TYR A 80 -12.80 13.59 -1.17
C TYR A 80 -11.79 14.16 -0.18
N ALA A 81 -12.26 15.13 0.59
CA ALA A 81 -11.46 15.81 1.59
C ALA A 81 -12.19 15.85 2.94
N TRP A 82 -11.40 16.00 3.99
CA TRP A 82 -11.88 16.06 5.35
C TRP A 82 -11.66 17.45 5.96
N ASN A 83 -12.72 17.99 6.54
CA ASN A 83 -12.67 19.07 7.50
C ASN A 83 -13.91 18.96 8.40
N MET A 84 -13.81 18.22 9.50
CA MET A 84 -14.92 17.80 10.38
C MET A 84 -15.98 16.93 9.67
N ASP A 85 -16.38 17.30 8.46
CA ASP A 85 -17.25 16.54 7.56
C ASP A 85 -16.46 16.06 6.34
N PHE A 86 -17.06 15.18 5.52
CA PHE A 86 -16.53 14.87 4.21
C PHE A 86 -17.12 15.76 3.12
N TYR A 87 -16.21 16.26 2.33
CA TYR A 87 -16.47 17.11 1.18
C TYR A 87 -15.95 16.43 -0.07
N GLY A 88 -16.54 16.72 -1.22
CA GLY A 88 -16.08 16.21 -2.50
C GLY A 88 -16.08 17.31 -3.56
N GLY A 89 -15.05 17.32 -4.38
CA GLY A 89 -14.90 18.24 -5.50
C GLY A 89 -14.16 17.60 -6.65
N LYS A 90 -14.51 17.95 -7.89
CA LYS A 90 -13.84 17.40 -9.06
C LYS A 90 -12.38 17.82 -9.12
N LEU A 91 -11.51 16.83 -9.29
CA LEU A 91 -10.07 16.98 -9.48
C LEU A 91 -9.73 16.75 -10.95
N SER A 92 -8.87 17.59 -11.48
CA SER A 92 -8.20 17.41 -12.76
C SER A 92 -6.72 17.73 -12.60
N THR A 93 -5.92 17.50 -13.61
CA THR A 93 -4.50 17.86 -13.64
C THR A 93 -4.23 19.36 -13.50
N LYS A 94 -5.26 20.19 -13.64
CA LYS A 94 -5.12 21.66 -13.59
C LYS A 94 -5.83 22.31 -12.42
N LYS A 95 -6.92 21.70 -11.95
CA LYS A 95 -7.77 22.36 -10.94
C LYS A 95 -8.51 21.36 -10.08
N TRP A 96 -8.54 21.64 -8.76
CA TRP A 96 -9.47 21.06 -7.81
C TRP A 96 -10.60 22.06 -7.56
N GLN A 97 -11.78 21.73 -8.07
CA GLN A 97 -12.96 22.60 -8.03
C GLN A 97 -13.50 22.70 -6.61
N LYS A 98 -14.28 23.77 -6.35
CA LYS A 98 -14.98 23.97 -5.10
C LYS A 98 -15.69 22.70 -4.64
N VAL A 99 -15.46 22.33 -3.40
CA VAL A 99 -16.05 21.15 -2.79
C VAL A 99 -17.46 21.41 -2.28
N ASP A 100 -18.29 20.38 -2.32
CA ASP A 100 -19.57 20.33 -1.65
C ASP A 100 -19.50 19.38 -0.45
N ARG A 101 -20.23 19.69 0.63
CA ARG A 101 -20.41 18.77 1.75
C ARG A 101 -21.22 17.56 1.27
N ILE A 102 -20.66 16.36 1.48
CA ILE A 102 -21.24 15.12 0.99
C ILE A 102 -21.73 14.23 2.14
N LEU A 103 -20.87 13.98 3.12
CA LEU A 103 -21.18 13.15 4.28
C LEU A 103 -21.02 13.99 5.55
N ALA A 104 -22.05 13.98 6.38
CA ALA A 104 -22.04 14.69 7.65
C ALA A 104 -21.39 13.83 8.74
N SER A 105 -20.54 14.45 9.55
CA SER A 105 -20.06 13.84 10.79
C SER A 105 -21.05 14.05 11.91
N GLY A 106 -21.21 13.03 12.76
CA GLY A 106 -22.09 13.12 13.92
C GLY A 106 -22.55 11.75 14.42
N SER A 107 -23.63 11.76 15.20
CA SER A 107 -24.25 10.57 15.78
C SER A 107 -25.70 10.33 15.35
N GLY A 108 -26.20 11.13 14.41
CA GLY A 108 -27.53 10.99 13.83
C GLY A 108 -27.65 9.77 12.91
N HIS A 109 -28.87 9.46 12.48
CA HIS A 109 -29.17 8.28 11.67
C HIS A 109 -28.37 8.24 10.33
N ASP A 110 -28.16 9.42 9.72
CA ASP A 110 -27.44 9.57 8.44
C ASP A 110 -26.13 10.33 8.62
N GLU A 111 -25.59 10.29 9.81
CA GLU A 111 -24.32 10.89 10.16
C GLU A 111 -23.30 9.80 10.44
N PHE A 112 -22.04 10.15 10.25
CA PHE A 112 -20.93 9.23 10.38
C PHE A 112 -20.07 9.65 11.57
N GLY A 113 -19.66 8.67 12.36
CA GLY A 113 -18.68 8.89 13.42
C GLY A 113 -17.26 8.85 12.86
N TYR A 114 -16.51 7.81 13.18
CA TYR A 114 -15.22 7.57 12.56
C TYR A 114 -15.41 6.81 11.24
N MET A 115 -14.99 7.41 10.15
CA MET A 115 -15.13 6.83 8.81
C MET A 115 -13.81 6.34 8.26
N ILE A 116 -13.84 5.16 7.67
CA ILE A 116 -12.82 4.67 6.76
C ILE A 116 -13.51 4.49 5.42
N VAL A 117 -12.86 4.94 4.36
CA VAL A 117 -13.47 4.97 3.04
C VAL A 117 -12.64 4.16 2.07
N SER A 118 -13.32 3.46 1.19
CA SER A 118 -12.73 2.78 0.04
C SER A 118 -13.59 3.05 -1.19
N SER A 119 -12.97 3.12 -2.35
CA SER A 119 -13.69 3.23 -3.63
C SER A 119 -13.37 2.01 -4.48
N SER A 120 -14.38 1.52 -5.20
CA SER A 120 -14.16 0.52 -6.24
C SER A 120 -13.76 1.20 -7.56
N ASN A 121 -13.13 0.43 -8.44
CA ASN A 121 -12.80 0.90 -9.79
C ASN A 121 -14.04 1.28 -10.62
N ASP A 122 -15.21 0.78 -10.24
CA ASP A 122 -16.48 1.08 -10.91
C ASP A 122 -17.14 2.39 -10.44
N GLY A 123 -16.44 3.14 -9.55
CA GLY A 123 -16.94 4.41 -9.02
C GLY A 123 -17.92 4.25 -7.87
N GLU A 124 -18.03 3.08 -7.28
CA GLU A 124 -18.78 2.89 -6.03
C GLU A 124 -17.94 3.35 -4.84
N LEU A 125 -18.60 3.99 -3.90
CA LEU A 125 -17.99 4.44 -2.66
C LEU A 125 -18.49 3.55 -1.51
N HIS A 126 -17.56 3.02 -0.75
CA HIS A 126 -17.86 2.24 0.44
C HIS A 126 -17.35 2.99 1.67
N VAL A 127 -18.25 3.21 2.63
CA VAL A 127 -17.93 3.91 3.88
C VAL A 127 -18.12 2.96 5.03
N LEU A 128 -17.04 2.61 5.69
CA LEU A 128 -17.06 1.88 6.95
C LEU A 128 -17.22 2.88 8.08
N ASN A 129 -18.38 2.87 8.73
CA ASN A 129 -18.73 3.79 9.79
C ASN A 129 -18.65 3.13 11.17
N ARG A 130 -17.92 3.79 12.05
CA ARG A 130 -17.85 3.44 13.47
C ARG A 130 -18.42 4.61 14.28
N SER A 131 -19.49 4.39 15.00
CA SER A 131 -20.08 5.45 15.84
C SER A 131 -19.13 5.84 17.00
N TRP A 132 -19.14 7.12 17.34
CA TRP A 132 -18.31 7.74 18.40
C TRP A 132 -18.67 7.29 19.82
N VAL A 133 -19.94 7.10 20.09
CA VAL A 133 -20.46 6.96 21.45
C VAL A 133 -20.68 5.49 21.78
N GLY A 134 -19.70 4.89 22.44
CA GLY A 134 -19.85 3.57 23.08
C GLY A 134 -20.48 2.51 22.18
N SER A 135 -20.44 2.75 20.90
CA SER A 135 -21.26 2.02 19.97
C SER A 135 -20.75 0.63 19.75
N LYS A 136 -21.65 -0.20 19.92
CA LYS A 136 -21.65 -1.59 19.60
C LYS A 136 -21.93 -1.82 18.10
N TYR A 137 -21.84 -0.81 17.27
CA TYR A 137 -22.22 -0.91 15.85
C TYR A 137 -21.09 -0.52 14.93
N LEU A 138 -20.83 -1.37 13.95
CA LEU A 138 -20.08 -1.09 12.77
C LEU A 138 -21.06 -1.17 11.60
N SER A 139 -21.06 -0.21 10.71
CA SER A 139 -21.89 -0.27 9.51
C SER A 139 -21.07 -0.05 8.26
N LEU A 140 -21.39 -0.77 7.21
CA LEU A 140 -20.91 -0.55 5.86
C LEU A 140 -22.00 0.14 5.08
N VAL A 141 -21.68 1.30 4.50
CA VAL A 141 -22.59 2.04 3.61
C VAL A 141 -21.99 1.98 2.22
N LYS A 142 -22.72 1.36 1.30
CA LYS A 142 -22.40 1.34 -0.12
C LYS A 142 -23.16 2.49 -0.79
N ILE A 143 -22.44 3.36 -1.47
CA ILE A 143 -22.97 4.52 -2.20
C ILE A 143 -22.67 4.29 -3.68
N PRO A 144 -23.67 3.98 -4.49
CA PRO A 144 -23.48 3.86 -5.93
C PRO A 144 -23.10 5.20 -6.53
N HIS A 145 -22.27 5.20 -7.57
CA HIS A 145 -21.82 6.40 -8.24
C HIS A 145 -21.14 7.42 -7.29
N GLY A 146 -20.21 6.96 -6.47
CA GLY A 146 -19.38 7.80 -5.59
C GLY A 146 -18.55 8.85 -6.33
N ASP A 147 -18.50 8.81 -7.65
CA ASP A 147 -17.90 9.80 -8.55
C ASP A 147 -18.85 10.97 -8.90
N SER A 148 -20.07 10.96 -8.38
CA SER A 148 -21.11 11.96 -8.67
C SER A 148 -21.66 12.60 -7.40
N ILE A 149 -21.37 13.87 -7.16
CA ILE A 149 -21.89 14.63 -6.00
C ILE A 149 -23.41 14.51 -5.84
N PRO A 150 -24.25 14.69 -6.89
CA PRO A 150 -25.69 14.51 -6.75
C PRO A 150 -26.09 13.09 -6.34
N ALA A 151 -25.41 12.07 -6.87
CA ALA A 151 -25.72 10.67 -6.53
C ALA A 151 -25.30 10.35 -5.09
N VAL A 152 -24.16 10.85 -4.62
CA VAL A 152 -23.73 10.66 -3.23
C VAL A 152 -24.68 11.35 -2.26
N LYS A 153 -25.23 12.49 -2.61
CA LYS A 153 -26.23 13.21 -1.78
C LYS A 153 -27.61 12.54 -1.74
N ASP A 154 -27.91 11.66 -2.70
CA ASP A 154 -29.17 10.92 -2.76
C ASP A 154 -29.14 9.69 -1.84
N LYS A 155 -29.39 9.94 -0.55
CA LYS A 155 -29.39 8.91 0.51
C LYS A 155 -30.39 7.78 0.27
N THR A 156 -31.39 7.98 -0.61
CA THR A 156 -32.38 6.94 -0.92
C THR A 156 -31.78 5.77 -1.72
N LYS A 157 -30.62 5.98 -2.31
CA LYS A 157 -29.87 4.97 -3.07
C LYS A 157 -28.77 4.30 -2.28
N TRP A 158 -28.56 4.70 -1.03
CA TRP A 158 -27.53 4.09 -0.19
C TRP A 158 -27.98 2.71 0.28
N GLU A 159 -27.09 1.74 0.14
CA GLU A 159 -27.26 0.44 0.76
C GLU A 159 -26.50 0.43 2.08
N LYS A 160 -27.20 0.12 3.19
CA LYS A 160 -26.62 0.13 4.52
C LYS A 160 -26.69 -1.26 5.14
N TYR A 161 -25.56 -1.73 5.63
CA TYR A 161 -25.39 -3.00 6.30
C TYR A 161 -24.85 -2.75 7.70
N ASP A 162 -25.65 -3.08 8.73
CA ASP A 162 -25.28 -2.91 10.13
C ASP A 162 -24.82 -4.23 10.72
N LEU A 163 -23.69 -4.23 11.41
CA LEU A 163 -23.21 -5.38 12.18
C LEU A 163 -23.55 -5.15 13.66
N LYS A 164 -24.50 -5.94 14.20
CA LYS A 164 -25.17 -5.66 15.48
C LYS A 164 -24.47 -6.24 16.71
N GLN A 165 -23.61 -7.21 16.57
CA GLN A 165 -22.95 -7.89 17.69
C GLN A 165 -21.46 -8.04 17.42
N ILE A 166 -20.71 -6.98 17.68
CA ILE A 166 -19.28 -7.08 17.54
C ILE A 166 -18.65 -7.06 18.92
N PRO A 167 -17.70 -7.98 19.19
CA PRO A 167 -16.72 -7.77 20.23
C PRO A 167 -16.00 -6.46 19.94
N VAL A 168 -15.69 -5.68 20.96
CA VAL A 168 -15.05 -4.36 20.83
C VAL A 168 -13.91 -4.46 19.82
N PHE A 169 -14.10 -3.87 18.67
CA PHE A 169 -13.25 -4.00 17.51
C PHE A 169 -13.16 -2.64 16.83
N GLY A 170 -12.00 -2.31 16.42
CA GLY A 170 -11.79 -1.15 15.58
C GLY A 170 -10.86 -1.52 14.44
N PRO A 171 -11.30 -1.47 13.19
CA PRO A 171 -10.35 -1.38 12.12
C PRO A 171 -9.50 -0.13 12.36
N ASN A 172 -8.20 -0.32 12.42
CA ASN A 172 -7.24 0.75 12.65
C ASN A 172 -6.48 1.12 11.36
N GLY A 173 -6.76 0.39 10.26
CA GLY A 173 -6.21 0.67 8.94
C GLY A 173 -6.75 1.97 8.34
N LYS A 174 -6.02 2.54 7.40
CA LYS A 174 -6.43 3.75 6.67
C LYS A 174 -7.48 3.47 5.60
N ASN A 175 -7.55 2.23 5.13
CA ASN A 175 -8.52 1.76 4.15
C ASN A 175 -8.92 0.30 4.40
N PHE A 176 -9.78 -0.21 3.56
CA PHE A 176 -10.18 -1.61 3.51
C PHE A 176 -10.39 -2.03 2.04
N VAL A 177 -10.41 -3.33 1.79
CA VAL A 177 -10.73 -3.89 0.48
C VAL A 177 -12.16 -4.43 0.50
N VAL A 178 -12.91 -4.14 -0.56
CA VAL A 178 -14.26 -4.63 -0.77
C VAL A 178 -14.19 -5.97 -1.49
N LEU A 179 -14.56 -7.06 -0.81
CA LEU A 179 -14.57 -8.41 -1.38
C LEU A 179 -15.89 -8.74 -2.07
N SER A 180 -16.99 -8.12 -1.61
CA SER A 180 -18.32 -8.19 -2.20
C SER A 180 -19.18 -7.04 -1.68
N ASP A 181 -20.43 -6.91 -2.14
CA ASP A 181 -21.35 -5.83 -1.72
C ASP A 181 -21.45 -5.66 -0.19
N SER A 182 -21.29 -6.73 0.58
CA SER A 182 -21.43 -6.72 2.03
C SER A 182 -20.26 -7.33 2.80
N THR A 183 -19.16 -7.63 2.11
CA THR A 183 -17.99 -8.28 2.71
C THR A 183 -16.73 -7.47 2.45
N ILE A 184 -15.97 -7.21 3.51
CA ILE A 184 -14.72 -6.42 3.42
C ILE A 184 -13.56 -7.15 4.10
N LEU A 185 -12.36 -6.88 3.65
CA LEU A 185 -11.09 -7.24 4.29
C LEU A 185 -10.50 -6.00 4.94
N VAL A 186 -10.17 -6.09 6.22
CA VAL A 186 -9.58 -4.99 6.99
C VAL A 186 -8.32 -5.42 7.73
N ALA A 187 -7.41 -4.48 7.97
CA ALA A 187 -6.39 -4.63 8.99
C ALA A 187 -6.99 -4.24 10.34
N GLY A 188 -7.02 -5.20 11.24
CA GLY A 188 -7.66 -5.09 12.55
C GLY A 188 -8.44 -6.34 12.90
N THR A 189 -8.57 -6.62 14.19
CA THR A 189 -9.21 -7.83 14.68
C THR A 189 -10.00 -7.58 15.96
N PRO A 190 -11.01 -8.42 16.28
CA PRO A 190 -11.65 -8.39 17.57
C PRO A 190 -10.65 -8.59 18.72
N TYR A 191 -10.89 -8.01 19.87
CA TYR A 191 -9.98 -8.18 21.02
C TYR A 191 -9.85 -9.63 21.50
N SER A 192 -10.83 -10.48 21.20
CA SER A 192 -10.73 -11.93 21.42
C SER A 192 -9.67 -12.61 20.55
N ASP A 193 -9.35 -12.00 19.41
CA ASP A 193 -8.50 -12.57 18.35
C ASP A 193 -7.28 -11.71 18.06
N ILE A 194 -6.74 -11.09 19.10
CA ILE A 194 -5.68 -10.07 19.02
C ILE A 194 -4.38 -10.56 18.38
N LYS A 195 -4.15 -11.87 18.33
CA LYS A 195 -3.01 -12.51 17.68
C LYS A 195 -3.23 -12.79 16.19
N HIS A 196 -4.08 -12.01 15.57
CA HIS A 196 -4.27 -12.01 14.12
C HIS A 196 -4.17 -10.57 13.61
N LEU A 197 -3.85 -10.38 12.34
CA LEU A 197 -3.68 -9.05 11.76
C LEU A 197 -4.88 -8.60 10.94
N PHE A 198 -5.56 -9.53 10.30
CA PHE A 198 -6.62 -9.26 9.36
C PHE A 198 -7.94 -9.88 9.77
N SER A 199 -9.02 -9.20 9.42
CA SER A 199 -10.38 -9.75 9.53
C SER A 199 -11.13 -9.61 8.21
N ILE A 200 -11.94 -10.62 7.92
CA ILE A 200 -13.01 -10.56 6.92
C ILE A 200 -14.31 -10.32 7.64
N ILE A 201 -15.01 -9.26 7.29
CA ILE A 201 -16.27 -8.86 7.89
C ILE A 201 -17.37 -9.04 6.86
N ASP A 202 -18.28 -9.98 7.11
CA ASP A 202 -19.47 -10.21 6.30
C ASP A 202 -20.68 -9.62 7.03
N PHE A 203 -21.10 -8.46 6.61
CA PHE A 203 -22.20 -7.71 7.22
C PHE A 203 -23.55 -8.37 7.01
N LYS A 204 -23.78 -8.99 5.85
CA LYS A 204 -25.05 -9.67 5.54
C LYS A 204 -25.25 -10.89 6.42
N ASN A 205 -24.21 -11.68 6.62
CA ASN A 205 -24.27 -12.89 7.45
C ASN A 205 -23.90 -12.63 8.91
N GLN A 206 -23.66 -11.38 9.31
CA GLN A 206 -23.32 -10.98 10.68
C GLN A 206 -22.09 -11.75 11.21
N LYS A 207 -21.09 -11.97 10.37
CA LYS A 207 -19.93 -12.82 10.68
C LYS A 207 -18.63 -12.02 10.59
N VAL A 208 -17.75 -12.21 11.57
CA VAL A 208 -16.36 -11.78 11.52
C VAL A 208 -15.49 -13.03 11.56
N SER A 209 -14.58 -13.16 10.61
CA SER A 209 -13.59 -14.23 10.53
C SER A 209 -12.21 -13.60 10.53
N VAL A 210 -11.24 -14.18 11.22
CA VAL A 210 -9.85 -13.72 11.21
C VAL A 210 -9.03 -14.56 10.24
N LEU A 211 -8.05 -13.92 9.59
CA LEU A 211 -7.05 -14.63 8.78
C LEU A 211 -5.91 -15.11 9.68
N ASP A 212 -5.46 -16.33 9.41
CA ASP A 212 -4.36 -16.95 10.16
C ASP A 212 -3.02 -16.34 9.74
N TYR A 213 -2.76 -15.14 10.23
CA TYR A 213 -1.49 -14.45 10.08
C TYR A 213 -1.20 -13.56 11.29
N TRP A 214 -0.03 -13.77 11.86
CA TRP A 214 0.53 -12.94 12.92
C TRP A 214 2.00 -12.64 12.63
N PRO A 215 2.45 -11.37 12.69
CA PRO A 215 3.85 -11.03 12.51
C PRO A 215 4.75 -11.74 13.51
N SER A 216 5.79 -12.42 13.01
CA SER A 216 6.71 -13.23 13.83
C SER A 216 7.73 -12.42 14.62
N GLU A 217 7.90 -11.14 14.26
CA GLU A 217 8.89 -10.26 14.89
C GLU A 217 8.60 -10.09 16.40
N GLU A 218 9.63 -10.23 17.22
CA GLU A 218 9.55 -9.96 18.63
C GLU A 218 9.53 -8.44 18.88
N MET A 219 8.60 -8.03 19.72
CA MET A 219 8.50 -6.64 20.18
C MET A 219 8.53 -6.60 21.71
N LYS A 220 9.18 -5.59 22.28
CA LYS A 220 9.18 -5.34 23.72
C LYS A 220 7.85 -4.74 24.20
N CYS A 221 6.74 -5.37 23.85
CA CYS A 221 5.41 -4.94 24.25
C CYS A 221 4.46 -6.13 24.27
N ASP A 222 3.27 -5.94 24.88
CA ASP A 222 2.21 -6.95 24.83
C ASP A 222 1.57 -7.10 23.44
N ASP A 223 0.83 -8.19 23.22
CA ASP A 223 0.20 -8.51 21.96
C ASP A 223 -0.80 -7.43 21.52
N ARG A 224 -1.45 -6.74 22.44
CA ARG A 224 -2.40 -5.66 22.13
C ARG A 224 -1.69 -4.44 21.55
N LYS A 225 -0.57 -4.04 22.16
CA LYS A 225 0.24 -2.93 21.67
C LYS A 225 0.88 -3.30 20.34
N LYS A 226 1.34 -4.55 20.18
CA LYS A 226 1.85 -5.07 18.92
C LYS A 226 0.76 -5.04 17.84
N ASN A 227 -0.44 -5.57 18.10
CA ASN A 227 -1.54 -5.53 17.14
C ASN A 227 -1.84 -4.09 16.71
N LYS A 228 -1.96 -3.17 17.67
CA LYS A 228 -2.20 -1.75 17.39
C LYS A 228 -1.12 -1.16 16.46
N ARG A 229 0.15 -1.44 16.71
CA ARG A 229 1.27 -0.98 15.87
C ARG A 229 1.18 -1.46 14.43
N TYR A 230 0.80 -2.72 14.24
CA TYR A 230 0.66 -3.29 12.89
C TYR A 230 -0.63 -2.90 12.19
N THR A 231 -1.67 -2.50 12.90
CA THR A 231 -2.96 -2.14 12.30
C THR A 231 -3.12 -0.63 12.08
N GLU A 232 -2.57 0.21 12.96
CA GLU A 232 -2.59 1.67 12.78
C GLU A 232 -1.77 2.08 11.57
N ASN A 233 -2.28 3.04 10.79
CA ASN A 233 -1.67 3.56 9.57
C ASN A 233 -1.31 2.49 8.52
N SER A 234 -2.01 1.36 8.54
CA SER A 234 -1.86 0.34 7.51
C SER A 234 -2.77 0.60 6.32
N TYR A 235 -2.30 0.16 5.16
CA TYR A 235 -3.05 0.10 3.91
C TYR A 235 -3.21 -1.34 3.48
N ILE A 236 -4.35 -1.67 2.91
CA ILE A 236 -4.57 -2.91 2.16
C ILE A 236 -5.04 -2.51 0.77
N LEU A 237 -4.30 -2.92 -0.26
CA LEU A 237 -4.67 -2.72 -1.65
C LEU A 237 -4.91 -4.07 -2.30
N GLU A 238 -5.68 -4.08 -3.38
CA GLU A 238 -6.00 -5.27 -4.15
C GLU A 238 -5.73 -5.05 -5.62
N ASN A 239 -5.32 -6.10 -6.31
CA ASN A 239 -5.39 -6.16 -7.76
C ASN A 239 -6.54 -7.06 -8.22
N LYS A 240 -6.93 -6.94 -9.50
CA LYS A 240 -8.03 -7.74 -10.08
C LYS A 240 -7.79 -9.26 -10.06
N ASN A 241 -6.57 -9.72 -9.77
CA ASN A 241 -6.22 -11.14 -9.72
C ASN A 241 -6.31 -11.73 -8.29
N GLY A 242 -6.92 -11.02 -7.34
CA GLY A 242 -7.08 -11.47 -5.96
C GLY A 242 -5.76 -11.54 -5.18
N ARG A 243 -4.79 -10.71 -5.54
CA ARG A 243 -3.59 -10.47 -4.75
C ARG A 243 -3.79 -9.21 -3.92
N TYR A 244 -3.34 -9.26 -2.69
CA TYR A 244 -3.48 -8.19 -1.73
C TYR A 244 -2.11 -7.69 -1.32
N LEU A 245 -1.93 -6.39 -1.26
CA LEU A 245 -0.81 -5.74 -0.61
C LEU A 245 -1.21 -5.33 0.79
N TYR A 246 -0.42 -5.67 1.78
CA TYR A 246 -0.43 -5.02 3.07
C TYR A 246 0.79 -4.14 3.20
N GLN A 247 0.60 -2.90 3.63
CA GLN A 247 1.65 -1.95 3.96
C GLN A 247 1.32 -1.27 5.29
N ASN A 248 2.30 -1.12 6.16
CA ASN A 248 2.14 -0.44 7.43
C ASN A 248 3.05 0.78 7.51
N GLY A 249 2.45 1.92 7.88
CA GLY A 249 3.14 3.19 7.96
C GLY A 249 4.02 3.38 9.20
N PHE A 250 3.82 2.65 10.30
CA PHE A 250 4.64 2.76 11.52
C PHE A 250 5.81 1.79 11.56
N VAL A 251 5.73 0.73 10.80
CA VAL A 251 6.79 -0.25 10.65
C VAL A 251 7.07 -0.41 9.17
N ARG A 252 8.34 -0.41 8.78
CA ARG A 252 8.69 -0.63 7.38
C ARG A 252 8.41 -2.08 7.00
N LYS A 253 7.13 -2.41 6.94
CA LYS A 253 6.67 -3.75 6.55
C LYS A 253 5.64 -3.66 5.47
N ALA A 254 5.95 -4.29 4.34
CA ALA A 254 5.02 -4.46 3.25
C ALA A 254 5.20 -5.84 2.63
N PHE A 255 4.08 -6.50 2.32
CA PHE A 255 4.09 -7.81 1.67
C PHE A 255 2.84 -8.01 0.82
N ILE A 256 3.02 -8.83 -0.20
CA ILE A 256 1.93 -9.27 -1.08
C ILE A 256 1.46 -10.63 -0.62
N PHE A 257 0.15 -10.83 -0.52
CA PHE A 257 -0.44 -12.07 -0.05
C PHE A 257 -1.72 -12.43 -0.82
N THR A 258 -2.09 -13.69 -0.69
CA THR A 258 -3.43 -14.22 -1.01
C THR A 258 -3.98 -14.91 0.22
N PHE A 259 -5.25 -15.25 0.21
CA PHE A 259 -5.83 -16.11 1.24
C PHE A 259 -6.82 -17.11 0.63
N ASP A 260 -6.95 -18.27 1.30
CA ASP A 260 -7.93 -19.28 0.99
C ASP A 260 -8.63 -19.69 2.31
N GLY A 261 -9.94 -19.48 2.37
CA GLY A 261 -10.67 -19.53 3.62
C GLY A 261 -10.11 -18.54 4.63
N ASN A 262 -9.52 -19.03 5.72
CA ASN A 262 -8.86 -18.22 6.74
C ASN A 262 -7.33 -18.26 6.67
N LYS A 263 -6.74 -19.04 5.76
CA LYS A 263 -5.30 -19.22 5.64
C LYS A 263 -4.69 -18.15 4.77
N THR A 264 -3.73 -17.41 5.29
CA THR A 264 -2.95 -16.40 4.56
C THR A 264 -1.71 -17.04 3.94
N ASN A 265 -1.45 -16.76 2.66
CA ASN A 265 -0.27 -17.18 1.93
C ASN A 265 0.52 -15.93 1.50
N ILE A 266 1.69 -15.72 2.09
CA ILE A 266 2.59 -14.63 1.69
C ILE A 266 3.27 -15.02 0.38
N LEU A 267 3.11 -14.20 -0.65
CA LEU A 267 3.71 -14.41 -1.96
C LEU A 267 5.07 -13.74 -2.06
N SER A 268 5.18 -12.52 -1.56
CA SER A 268 6.41 -11.73 -1.60
C SER A 268 6.46 -10.73 -0.47
N THR A 269 7.64 -10.47 0.06
CA THR A 269 7.89 -9.43 1.06
C THR A 269 8.68 -8.30 0.41
N LEU A 270 8.12 -7.10 0.40
CA LEU A 270 8.73 -5.90 -0.17
C LEU A 270 9.68 -5.23 0.82
N TYR A 271 9.21 -5.10 2.07
CA TYR A 271 9.99 -4.57 3.19
C TYR A 271 9.85 -5.50 4.39
N SER A 272 10.97 -5.84 5.00
CA SER A 272 11.05 -6.76 6.15
C SER A 272 12.04 -6.29 7.21
N ASP A 273 12.25 -4.99 7.31
CA ASP A 273 13.18 -4.47 8.31
C ASP A 273 12.75 -4.87 9.71
N PRO A 274 13.69 -5.15 10.61
CA PRO A 274 13.37 -5.40 12.00
C PRO A 274 12.58 -4.22 12.57
N PHE A 275 11.57 -4.53 13.37
CA PHE A 275 10.83 -3.50 14.08
C PHE A 275 11.77 -2.70 14.98
N ASP A 276 11.86 -1.40 14.75
CA ASP A 276 12.59 -0.45 15.58
C ASP A 276 11.61 0.61 16.08
N GLU A 277 11.40 0.68 17.39
CA GLU A 277 10.47 1.66 17.99
C GLU A 277 10.93 3.11 17.79
N GLU A 278 12.22 3.33 17.56
CA GLU A 278 12.82 4.66 17.40
C GLU A 278 12.86 5.09 15.94
N LYS A 279 12.77 4.14 15.00
CA LYS A 279 12.71 4.46 13.57
C LYS A 279 11.32 4.95 13.21
N SER A 280 11.32 6.10 12.66
CA SER A 280 10.15 6.67 12.05
C SER A 280 9.77 5.94 10.75
N THR A 281 8.51 6.07 10.40
CA THR A 281 7.89 5.57 9.17
C THR A 281 8.73 5.87 7.93
N GLU A 282 9.09 4.84 7.16
CA GLU A 282 9.77 5.05 5.88
C GLU A 282 8.79 5.07 4.68
N VAL A 283 7.60 4.50 4.82
CA VAL A 283 6.56 4.53 3.79
C VAL A 283 5.40 5.40 4.27
N LEU A 284 5.18 6.52 3.61
CA LEU A 284 4.13 7.49 3.95
C LEU A 284 2.77 7.07 3.43
N ALA A 285 2.72 6.67 2.18
CA ALA A 285 1.49 6.28 1.48
C ALA A 285 1.78 5.28 0.38
N CYS A 286 0.75 4.58 -0.05
CA CYS A 286 0.82 3.71 -1.21
C CYS A 286 -0.47 3.78 -2.02
N CYS A 287 -0.34 3.61 -3.32
CA CYS A 287 -1.44 3.36 -4.23
C CYS A 287 -1.01 2.29 -5.25
N ALA A 288 -1.96 1.73 -5.97
CA ALA A 288 -1.66 0.68 -6.93
C ALA A 288 -2.65 0.71 -8.10
N ASP A 289 -2.17 0.23 -9.24
CA ASP A 289 -2.99 -0.18 -10.38
C ASP A 289 -2.94 -1.73 -10.52
N GLU A 290 -3.49 -2.25 -11.61
CA GLU A 290 -3.51 -3.69 -11.87
C GLU A 290 -2.11 -4.31 -12.01
N ASN A 291 -1.11 -3.53 -12.40
CA ASN A 291 0.23 -3.99 -12.75
C ASN A 291 1.29 -3.54 -11.76
N ARG A 292 1.09 -2.41 -11.08
CA ARG A 292 2.11 -1.71 -10.31
C ARG A 292 1.63 -1.27 -8.94
N ILE A 293 2.55 -1.25 -8.01
CA ILE A 293 2.41 -0.74 -6.65
C ILE A 293 3.37 0.45 -6.52
N TYR A 294 2.88 1.59 -6.10
CA TYR A 294 3.63 2.83 -5.88
C TYR A 294 3.72 3.08 -4.39
N MET A 295 4.93 3.23 -3.87
CA MET A 295 5.18 3.50 -2.45
C MET A 295 5.95 4.80 -2.30
N LEU A 296 5.30 5.81 -1.71
CA LEU A 296 5.94 7.08 -1.36
C LEU A 296 6.78 6.87 -0.12
N LEU A 297 8.07 7.07 -0.25
CA LEU A 297 9.02 6.94 0.84
C LEU A 297 9.18 8.28 1.55
N ARG A 298 9.33 8.20 2.86
CA ARG A 298 9.82 9.29 3.67
C ARG A 298 11.28 9.54 3.34
N ASP A 299 11.64 10.80 3.17
CA ASP A 299 13.03 11.18 3.06
C ASP A 299 13.67 11.28 4.45
N SER A 300 14.47 10.27 4.82
CA SER A 300 15.18 10.24 6.10
C SER A 300 16.42 11.13 6.13
N ASP A 301 16.98 11.43 4.96
CA ASP A 301 18.24 12.14 4.80
C ASP A 301 18.08 13.57 4.30
N SER A 302 16.85 14.02 4.18
CA SER A 302 16.53 15.31 3.59
C SER A 302 16.94 16.48 4.48
N LYS A 303 18.20 16.73 4.56
CA LYS A 303 18.79 18.02 4.95
C LYS A 303 18.77 19.01 3.76
N GLY A 304 17.91 18.77 2.76
CA GLY A 304 17.82 19.63 1.59
C GLY A 304 17.19 20.98 1.91
N GLU A 305 17.65 22.02 1.25
CA GLU A 305 17.17 23.41 1.43
C GLU A 305 15.63 23.55 1.33
N LYS A 306 14.97 22.70 0.52
CA LYS A 306 13.50 22.70 0.37
C LYS A 306 12.73 22.25 1.60
N ILE A 307 13.35 21.52 2.53
CA ILE A 307 12.69 21.01 3.74
C ILE A 307 12.80 21.99 4.89
N GLU A 308 13.70 22.93 4.85
CA GLU A 308 13.76 24.02 5.85
C GLU A 308 12.45 24.86 5.82
N GLU A 309 11.69 24.81 4.72
CA GLU A 309 10.40 25.48 4.59
C GLU A 309 9.30 24.81 5.40
N TYR A 310 9.46 23.53 5.77
CA TYR A 310 8.51 22.78 6.59
C TYR A 310 9.06 22.58 8.00
N LYS A 311 8.29 22.95 9.00
CA LYS A 311 8.70 22.81 10.42
C LYS A 311 8.86 21.35 10.86
N ASN A 312 8.27 20.40 10.13
CA ASN A 312 8.34 18.97 10.41
C ASN A 312 8.73 18.16 9.17
N PRO A 313 10.03 18.19 8.77
CA PRO A 313 10.52 17.54 7.55
C PRO A 313 10.30 16.02 7.54
N PHE A 314 10.03 15.44 8.69
CA PHE A 314 9.91 13.99 8.87
C PHE A 314 8.61 13.35 8.36
N ILE A 315 7.67 14.13 7.85
CA ILE A 315 6.37 13.62 7.37
C ILE A 315 6.20 13.73 5.85
N PHE A 316 7.22 14.16 5.13
CA PHE A 316 7.19 14.35 3.70
C PHE A 316 8.16 13.45 2.96
N GLY A 317 7.85 13.15 1.71
CA GLY A 317 8.71 12.42 0.80
C GLY A 317 8.48 12.81 -0.65
N ASN A 318 9.47 12.56 -1.49
CA ASN A 318 9.42 12.81 -2.91
C ASN A 318 9.97 11.64 -3.74
N THR A 319 10.31 10.54 -3.09
CA THR A 319 10.82 9.35 -3.76
C THR A 319 9.75 8.25 -3.73
N ILE A 320 9.47 7.69 -4.90
CA ILE A 320 8.51 6.61 -5.05
C ILE A 320 9.22 5.36 -5.54
N GLU A 321 9.10 4.27 -4.80
CA GLU A 321 9.50 2.96 -5.28
C GLU A 321 8.31 2.28 -5.96
N VAL A 322 8.56 1.74 -7.15
CA VAL A 322 7.54 1.05 -7.95
C VAL A 322 7.85 -0.44 -7.99
N PHE A 323 6.88 -1.25 -7.60
CA PHE A 323 6.95 -2.71 -7.62
C PHE A 323 5.87 -3.28 -8.54
N ASN A 324 6.12 -4.46 -9.08
CA ASN A 324 5.05 -5.25 -9.65
C ASN A 324 4.36 -6.10 -8.56
N TRP A 325 3.25 -6.76 -8.91
CA TRP A 325 2.51 -7.63 -7.99
C TRP A 325 3.18 -9.00 -7.73
N ASP A 326 4.37 -9.24 -8.27
CA ASP A 326 5.26 -10.34 -7.88
C ASP A 326 6.28 -9.89 -6.81
N GLY A 327 6.27 -8.60 -6.45
CA GLY A 327 7.14 -8.00 -5.45
C GLY A 327 8.52 -7.60 -5.97
N VAL A 328 8.68 -7.55 -7.28
CA VAL A 328 9.94 -7.13 -7.91
C VAL A 328 9.91 -5.62 -8.08
N LYS A 329 10.92 -4.93 -7.51
CA LYS A 329 11.12 -3.50 -7.71
C LYS A 329 11.49 -3.25 -9.17
N GLN A 330 10.73 -2.41 -9.84
CA GLN A 330 10.88 -2.11 -11.26
C GLN A 330 11.56 -0.77 -11.49
N GLN A 331 11.24 0.22 -10.64
CA GLN A 331 11.65 1.59 -10.89
C GLN A 331 11.71 2.39 -9.58
N VAL A 332 12.49 3.46 -9.60
CA VAL A 332 12.45 4.54 -8.61
C VAL A 332 12.11 5.83 -9.35
N ILE A 333 11.12 6.55 -8.85
CA ILE A 333 10.67 7.84 -9.38
C ILE A 333 11.00 8.92 -8.36
N HIS A 334 11.74 9.94 -8.79
CA HIS A 334 12.01 11.13 -8.00
C HIS A 334 11.09 12.26 -8.44
N LEU A 335 10.26 12.74 -7.54
CA LEU A 335 9.40 13.89 -7.77
C LEU A 335 10.17 15.17 -7.44
N ASP A 336 9.87 16.25 -8.16
CA ASP A 336 10.45 17.58 -7.90
C ASP A 336 9.88 18.25 -6.64
N GLU A 337 8.73 17.76 -6.14
CA GLU A 337 8.06 18.28 -4.96
C GLU A 337 7.88 17.22 -3.87
N TYR A 338 7.73 17.68 -2.63
CA TYR A 338 7.53 16.81 -1.46
C TYR A 338 6.06 16.74 -1.07
N GLY A 339 5.58 15.57 -0.64
CA GLY A 339 4.21 15.38 -0.18
C GLY A 339 4.04 14.29 0.86
N GLN A 340 2.82 14.12 1.32
CA GLN A 340 2.45 13.17 2.38
C GLN A 340 1.65 11.98 1.88
N ASN A 341 0.99 12.12 0.74
CA ASN A 341 0.10 11.10 0.21
C ASN A 341 0.13 11.10 -1.32
N ILE A 342 -0.11 9.94 -1.90
CA ILE A 342 -0.19 9.73 -3.34
C ILE A 342 -1.47 9.01 -3.73
N MET A 343 -2.03 9.37 -4.87
CA MET A 343 -3.21 8.72 -5.44
C MET A 343 -3.09 8.65 -6.96
N LEU A 344 -3.67 7.62 -7.55
CA LEU A 344 -3.74 7.47 -9.02
C LEU A 344 -5.08 7.99 -9.55
N SER A 345 -5.05 8.61 -10.72
CA SER A 345 -6.27 8.88 -11.49
C SER A 345 -6.96 7.57 -11.91
N LYS A 346 -8.25 7.65 -12.25
CA LYS A 346 -9.05 6.49 -12.68
C LYS A 346 -8.45 5.74 -13.87
N ASP A 347 -7.81 6.45 -14.78
CA ASP A 347 -7.15 5.88 -15.97
C ASP A 347 -5.70 5.46 -15.72
N ASN A 348 -5.20 5.61 -14.48
CA ASN A 348 -3.85 5.30 -14.04
C ASN A 348 -2.73 6.06 -14.78
N LYS A 349 -3.06 7.16 -15.46
CA LYS A 349 -2.11 7.98 -16.23
C LYS A 349 -1.53 9.13 -15.43
N THR A 350 -2.21 9.55 -14.39
CA THR A 350 -1.78 10.66 -13.54
C THR A 350 -1.57 10.18 -12.11
N LEU A 351 -0.41 10.48 -11.57
CA LEU A 351 -0.15 10.38 -10.14
C LEU A 351 -0.36 11.75 -9.52
N TYR A 352 -1.15 11.81 -8.49
CA TYR A 352 -1.31 13.01 -7.68
C TYR A 352 -0.51 12.90 -6.39
N LEU A 353 0.23 13.95 -6.06
CA LEU A 353 0.92 14.12 -4.79
C LEU A 353 0.17 15.17 -3.98
N PHE A 354 -0.09 14.87 -2.71
CA PHE A 354 -0.86 15.73 -1.83
C PHE A 354 -0.09 16.08 -0.57
N SER A 355 -0.33 17.29 -0.06
CA SER A 355 -0.14 17.61 1.34
C SER A 355 -1.46 17.85 2.02
N ASP A 356 -1.59 17.43 3.27
CA ASP A 356 -2.69 17.82 4.14
C ASP A 356 -2.43 19.23 4.72
N TYR A 357 -3.51 19.93 5.07
CA TYR A 357 -3.40 21.07 5.98
C TYR A 357 -2.86 20.57 7.34
N SER A 358 -1.83 21.22 7.83
CA SER A 358 -1.32 21.04 9.18
C SER A 358 -0.95 22.40 9.76
N GLU A 359 -0.70 22.49 11.07
CA GLU A 359 -0.18 23.71 11.69
C GLU A 359 1.14 24.19 11.07
N ASP A 360 1.87 23.26 10.44
CA ASP A 360 3.14 23.52 9.78
C ASP A 360 3.00 23.90 8.31
N ILE A 361 1.82 23.61 7.69
CA ILE A 361 1.51 23.91 6.30
C ILE A 361 0.29 24.82 6.29
N SER A 362 0.48 26.06 5.92
CA SER A 362 -0.58 27.07 5.89
C SER A 362 -1.65 26.80 4.84
N GLU A 363 -1.31 26.05 3.79
CA GLU A 363 -2.21 25.75 2.67
C GLU A 363 -1.95 24.33 2.14
N PRO A 364 -3.00 23.52 1.86
CA PRO A 364 -2.82 22.25 1.19
C PRO A 364 -2.32 22.49 -0.23
N PHE A 365 -1.56 21.57 -0.76
CA PHE A 365 -1.16 21.60 -2.15
C PHE A 365 -1.41 20.25 -2.83
N ILE A 366 -1.55 20.31 -4.14
CA ILE A 366 -1.71 19.15 -5.02
C ILE A 366 -0.80 19.37 -6.21
N TYR A 367 -0.03 18.34 -6.55
CA TYR A 367 0.73 18.27 -7.79
C TYR A 367 0.27 17.07 -8.61
N SER A 368 0.21 17.22 -9.91
CA SER A 368 -0.11 16.15 -10.86
C SER A 368 1.11 15.80 -11.70
N TYR A 369 1.40 14.52 -11.81
CA TYR A 369 2.53 13.94 -12.55
C TYR A 369 2.00 13.03 -13.65
N ASP A 370 2.50 13.23 -14.87
CA ASP A 370 2.14 12.40 -16.02
C ASP A 370 2.96 11.11 -16.01
N LEU A 371 2.29 9.97 -15.81
CA LEU A 371 2.92 8.66 -15.82
C LEU A 371 3.16 8.12 -17.23
N ASP A 372 2.41 8.57 -18.25
CA ASP A 372 2.66 8.18 -19.66
C ASP A 372 4.03 8.70 -20.14
N ALA A 373 4.62 9.69 -19.47
CA ALA A 373 5.95 10.20 -19.78
C ALA A 373 7.11 9.25 -19.36
N ILE A 374 6.82 8.27 -18.49
CA ILE A 374 7.82 7.33 -17.95
C ILE A 374 7.57 5.86 -18.32
N TYR A 375 6.45 5.54 -18.89
CA TYR A 375 6.07 4.19 -19.37
C TYR A 375 5.72 4.22 -20.87
#